data_9d75eaae0cda98af58dec30983dcd12e
#
_entry.id   9d75eaae0cda98af58dec30983dcd12e
#
_cell.length_a   1.000
_cell.length_b   1.000
_cell.length_c   1.000
_cell.angle_alpha   90.00
_cell.angle_beta   90.00
_cell.angle_gamma   90.00
#
_symmetry.space_group_name_H-M   'P 1'
#
loop_
_entity.id
_entity.type
_entity.pdbx_description
1 polymer ?
#
loop_
_entity_poly.entity_id
_entity_poly.type
_entity_poly.pdbx_seq_one_letter_code
_entity_poly.pdbx_strand_id
1 'polypeptide(L)'
;ARLKKLKLSAAFSEIAIRGRGAGGNLLTKHAIRKIELGEEGVSTLGAMRVWYDETVRTLNADGRGRLLGEFMANDRIIVFTSSGDYSLTGFDLSTRFDDKMIHLEKWHPKRPVTAVYYEGEKEDWYVKRFLPDLTQKPFVFIGEHEQSRLGVVSTDYLPMVRIRFNRRFKETRDREDEIINACDFIAVKGGRALGNKLSSLPVTEVILEPKDSEREALAETKWLEAIGEVPSPQVQEETSQTNPKENIPASKANNEDNPTGAEADNDAAQPTLF
;
A
#
# COMPACT_ATOMS: atom_id res chain seq x y z
N ALA A 1 2.52 39.14 -33.95
CA ALA A 1 1.44 38.79 -32.98
C ALA A 1 1.89 37.62 -32.12
N ARG A 2 1.96 37.77 -30.80
CA ARG A 2 2.25 36.67 -29.89
C ARG A 2 1.02 35.77 -29.83
N LEU A 3 1.14 34.51 -30.25
CA LEU A 3 0.11 33.50 -30.07
C LEU A 3 -0.17 33.33 -28.57
N LYS A 4 -1.39 33.65 -28.13
CA LYS A 4 -1.85 33.37 -26.78
C LYS A 4 -1.90 31.85 -26.59
N LYS A 5 -1.28 31.35 -25.52
CA LYS A 5 -1.43 29.93 -25.10
C LYS A 5 -2.89 29.74 -24.68
N LEU A 6 -3.66 29.02 -25.49
CA LEU A 6 -5.01 28.60 -25.09
C LEU A 6 -4.92 27.30 -24.31
N LYS A 7 -5.45 27.31 -23.08
CA LYS A 7 -5.70 26.10 -22.29
C LYS A 7 -7.18 25.77 -22.42
N LEU A 8 -7.48 24.56 -22.84
CA LEU A 8 -8.84 24.02 -22.90
C LEU A 8 -8.92 22.85 -21.91
N SER A 9 -9.92 22.83 -21.07
CA SER A 9 -10.28 21.69 -20.24
C SER A 9 -11.59 21.09 -20.73
N ALA A 10 -11.71 19.78 -20.71
CA ALA A 10 -12.91 19.05 -21.07
C ALA A 10 -13.10 17.91 -20.08
N ALA A 11 -14.29 17.79 -19.49
CA ALA A 11 -14.64 16.69 -18.63
C ALA A 11 -15.14 15.50 -19.46
N PHE A 12 -14.59 14.31 -19.23
CA PHE A 12 -15.05 13.10 -19.94
C PHE A 12 -16.50 12.74 -19.60
N SER A 13 -17.00 13.15 -18.43
CA SER A 13 -18.41 12.99 -18.04
C SER A 13 -19.40 13.72 -18.94
N GLU A 14 -18.96 14.78 -19.63
CA GLU A 14 -19.80 15.56 -20.56
C GLU A 14 -19.86 14.93 -21.95
N ILE A 15 -19.03 13.91 -22.22
CA ILE A 15 -18.97 13.24 -23.51
C ILE A 15 -19.97 12.09 -23.51
N ALA A 16 -20.91 12.12 -24.48
CA ALA A 16 -21.90 11.05 -24.60
C ALA A 16 -21.24 9.70 -24.94
N ILE A 17 -21.61 8.66 -24.20
CA ILE A 17 -21.18 7.27 -24.45
C ILE A 17 -21.81 6.80 -25.76
N ARG A 18 -20.99 6.33 -26.70
CA ARG A 18 -21.42 5.81 -28.01
C ARG A 18 -20.83 4.42 -28.25
N GLY A 19 -21.38 3.73 -29.23
CA GLY A 19 -20.90 2.40 -29.61
C GLY A 19 -19.45 2.42 -30.11
N ARG A 20 -18.76 1.29 -30.01
CA ARG A 20 -17.32 1.11 -30.32
C ARG A 20 -16.92 1.57 -31.74
N GLY A 21 -17.85 1.47 -32.71
CA GLY A 21 -17.62 1.90 -34.11
C GLY A 21 -17.97 3.36 -34.40
N ALA A 22 -18.42 4.12 -33.40
CA ALA A 22 -18.81 5.51 -33.60
C ALA A 22 -17.55 6.41 -33.63
N GLY A 23 -17.56 7.41 -34.51
CA GLY A 23 -16.56 8.49 -34.48
C GLY A 23 -16.62 9.26 -33.17
N GLY A 24 -15.47 9.62 -32.62
CA GLY A 24 -15.38 10.42 -31.41
C GLY A 24 -15.88 11.85 -31.58
N ASN A 25 -15.96 12.59 -30.49
CA ASN A 25 -16.28 14.02 -30.50
C ASN A 25 -15.03 14.86 -30.72
N LEU A 26 -15.16 15.91 -31.57
CA LEU A 26 -14.08 16.86 -31.77
C LEU A 26 -14.00 17.82 -30.59
N LEU A 27 -12.94 17.75 -29.81
CA LEU A 27 -12.74 18.62 -28.64
C LEU A 27 -12.36 20.04 -29.00
N THR A 28 -11.60 20.22 -30.09
CA THR A 28 -11.15 21.54 -30.54
C THR A 28 -10.78 21.52 -32.02
N LYS A 29 -10.97 22.66 -32.70
CA LYS A 29 -10.50 22.88 -34.06
C LYS A 29 -9.06 23.41 -34.13
N HIS A 30 -8.43 23.66 -32.96
CA HIS A 30 -7.07 24.19 -32.91
C HIS A 30 -6.05 23.06 -32.84
N ALA A 31 -4.85 23.31 -33.35
CA ALA A 31 -3.75 22.37 -33.22
C ALA A 31 -3.37 22.15 -31.74
N ILE A 32 -3.34 20.90 -31.34
CA ILE A 32 -3.02 20.52 -29.96
C ILE A 32 -1.51 20.30 -29.83
N ARG A 33 -0.88 20.96 -28.87
CA ARG A 33 0.54 20.79 -28.56
C ARG A 33 0.78 19.71 -27.51
N LYS A 34 -0.09 19.66 -26.51
CA LYS A 34 0.03 18.74 -25.36
C LYS A 34 -1.35 18.44 -24.79
N ILE A 35 -1.56 17.19 -24.42
CA ILE A 35 -2.74 16.74 -23.68
C ILE A 35 -2.21 16.27 -22.33
N GLU A 36 -2.80 16.75 -21.25
CA GLU A 36 -2.48 16.37 -19.89
C GLU A 36 -3.77 15.91 -19.22
N LEU A 37 -3.67 14.87 -18.38
CA LEU A 37 -4.74 14.50 -17.50
C LEU A 37 -4.85 15.56 -16.41
N GLY A 38 -6.01 16.19 -16.25
CA GLY A 38 -6.25 17.23 -15.25
C GLY A 38 -6.53 16.61 -13.87
N GLU A 39 -7.66 15.94 -13.78
CA GLU A 39 -8.10 15.25 -12.57
C GLU A 39 -8.56 13.85 -12.95
N GLU A 40 -8.20 12.87 -12.17
CA GLU A 40 -8.76 11.52 -12.30
C GLU A 40 -10.13 11.50 -11.61
N GLY A 41 -11.15 11.05 -12.35
CA GLY A 41 -12.46 10.82 -11.77
C GLY A 41 -12.38 9.77 -10.66
N VAL A 42 -13.13 9.97 -9.59
CA VAL A 42 -13.28 8.94 -8.55
C VAL A 42 -13.91 7.70 -9.20
N SER A 43 -13.24 6.55 -9.08
CA SER A 43 -13.77 5.29 -9.56
C SER A 43 -15.10 5.00 -8.88
N THR A 44 -16.16 4.76 -9.64
CA THR A 44 -17.47 4.32 -9.12
C THR A 44 -17.48 2.84 -8.72
N LEU A 45 -16.43 2.09 -9.07
CA LEU A 45 -16.18 0.76 -8.54
C LEU A 45 -15.72 0.91 -7.09
N GLY A 46 -16.46 0.31 -6.16
CA GLY A 46 -16.10 0.30 -4.74
C GLY A 46 -14.67 -0.19 -4.52
N ALA A 47 -14.06 0.24 -3.44
CA ALA A 47 -12.74 -0.23 -3.06
C ALA A 47 -12.75 -1.75 -2.86
N MET A 48 -11.73 -2.44 -3.37
CA MET A 48 -11.55 -3.87 -3.20
C MET A 48 -10.51 -4.12 -2.12
N ARG A 49 -10.83 -4.94 -1.14
CA ARG A 49 -9.83 -5.41 -0.17
C ARG A 49 -8.93 -6.43 -0.83
N VAL A 50 -7.62 -6.24 -0.66
CA VAL A 50 -6.60 -7.11 -1.24
C VAL A 50 -5.70 -7.66 -0.15
N TRP A 51 -5.49 -8.98 -0.16
CA TRP A 51 -4.59 -9.70 0.72
C TRP A 51 -3.44 -10.29 -0.08
N TYR A 52 -2.33 -10.47 0.59
CA TYR A 52 -1.17 -11.19 0.05
C TYR A 52 -0.98 -12.49 0.81
N ASP A 53 -1.04 -13.60 0.08
CA ASP A 53 -0.76 -14.94 0.60
C ASP A 53 0.72 -15.25 0.38
N GLU A 54 1.47 -15.30 1.47
CA GLU A 54 2.92 -15.54 1.45
C GLU A 54 3.26 -16.97 1.00
N THR A 55 2.36 -17.93 1.23
CA THR A 55 2.59 -19.36 0.89
C THR A 55 2.60 -19.59 -0.60
N VAL A 56 1.63 -19.00 -1.31
CA VAL A 56 1.50 -19.14 -2.77
C VAL A 56 2.06 -17.95 -3.53
N ARG A 57 2.42 -16.86 -2.81
CA ARG A 57 2.97 -15.60 -3.33
C ARG A 57 2.09 -14.90 -4.34
N THR A 58 0.80 -14.90 -4.09
CA THR A 58 -0.21 -14.25 -4.92
C THR A 58 -1.09 -13.33 -4.12
N LEU A 59 -1.75 -12.41 -4.83
CA LEU A 59 -2.81 -11.60 -4.27
C LEU A 59 -4.11 -12.39 -4.24
N ASN A 60 -5.01 -12.01 -3.35
CA ASN A 60 -6.38 -12.55 -3.31
C ASN A 60 -7.35 -11.52 -2.70
N ALA A 61 -8.64 -11.77 -2.90
CA ALA A 61 -9.74 -11.01 -2.30
C ALA A 61 -10.51 -11.84 -1.25
N ASP A 62 -10.02 -13.04 -0.91
CA ASP A 62 -10.70 -14.04 -0.09
C ASP A 62 -10.31 -13.97 1.39
N GLY A 63 -9.48 -13.02 1.78
CA GLY A 63 -9.04 -12.84 3.17
C GLY A 63 -7.86 -13.75 3.58
N ARG A 64 -7.13 -14.38 2.64
CA ARG A 64 -6.00 -15.25 2.95
C ARG A 64 -4.69 -14.48 3.06
N GLY A 65 -3.98 -14.66 4.16
CA GLY A 65 -2.69 -14.03 4.41
C GLY A 65 -2.79 -12.62 4.96
N ARG A 66 -1.84 -11.76 4.62
CA ARG A 66 -1.73 -10.40 5.14
C ARG A 66 -2.58 -9.41 4.34
N LEU A 67 -3.43 -8.64 5.02
CA LEU A 67 -4.19 -7.56 4.40
C LEU A 67 -3.24 -6.44 3.94
N LEU A 68 -3.33 -6.07 2.66
CA LEU A 68 -2.62 -4.93 2.10
C LEU A 68 -3.42 -3.63 2.17
N GLY A 69 -4.73 -3.74 2.31
CA GLY A 69 -5.66 -2.61 2.40
C GLY A 69 -6.75 -2.64 1.34
N GLU A 70 -7.44 -1.52 1.21
CA GLU A 70 -8.47 -1.28 0.19
C GLU A 70 -7.84 -0.60 -1.02
N PHE A 71 -8.12 -1.13 -2.21
CA PHE A 71 -7.55 -0.68 -3.48
C PHE A 71 -8.63 -0.14 -4.40
N MET A 72 -8.40 1.02 -4.96
CA MET A 72 -9.16 1.62 -6.06
C MET A 72 -8.44 1.38 -7.38
N ALA A 73 -9.12 1.62 -8.51
CA ALA A 73 -8.63 1.27 -9.85
C ALA A 73 -7.20 1.76 -10.17
N ASN A 74 -6.79 2.90 -9.64
CA ASN A 74 -5.48 3.52 -9.92
C ASN A 74 -4.41 3.20 -8.88
N ASP A 75 -4.79 2.50 -7.81
CA ASP A 75 -3.83 2.11 -6.77
C ASP A 75 -2.81 1.11 -7.31
N ARG A 76 -1.65 1.14 -6.70
CA ARG A 76 -0.53 0.26 -7.07
C ARG A 76 0.06 -0.39 -5.84
N ILE A 77 0.76 -1.46 -6.09
CA ILE A 77 1.59 -2.15 -5.11
C ILE A 77 3.04 -1.78 -5.38
N ILE A 78 3.77 -1.38 -4.34
CA ILE A 78 5.21 -1.28 -4.37
C ILE A 78 5.82 -2.60 -3.93
N VAL A 79 6.78 -3.07 -4.68
CA VAL A 79 7.46 -4.36 -4.46
C VAL A 79 8.95 -4.10 -4.35
N PHE A 80 9.56 -4.57 -3.28
CA PHE A 80 11.01 -4.48 -3.04
C PHE A 80 11.65 -5.84 -3.19
N THR A 81 12.82 -5.88 -3.82
CA THR A 81 13.58 -7.11 -3.99
C THR A 81 14.87 -7.09 -3.17
N SER A 82 15.42 -8.27 -2.92
CA SER A 82 16.72 -8.43 -2.25
C SER A 82 17.89 -7.82 -3.04
N SER A 83 17.68 -7.58 -4.34
CA SER A 83 18.65 -6.92 -5.22
C SER A 83 18.74 -5.40 -4.98
N GLY A 84 17.91 -4.84 -4.09
CA GLY A 84 17.90 -3.40 -3.80
C GLY A 84 17.26 -2.54 -4.87
N ASP A 85 16.23 -3.06 -5.48
CA ASP A 85 15.35 -2.34 -6.40
C ASP A 85 13.91 -2.35 -5.91
N TYR A 86 13.11 -1.42 -6.43
CA TYR A 86 11.66 -1.47 -6.29
C TYR A 86 10.98 -1.37 -7.65
N SER A 87 9.79 -1.93 -7.74
CA SER A 87 8.88 -1.78 -8.87
C SER A 87 7.47 -1.46 -8.41
N LEU A 88 6.70 -0.81 -9.29
CA LEU A 88 5.29 -0.53 -9.08
C LEU A 88 4.47 -1.40 -10.02
N THR A 89 3.55 -2.19 -9.46
CA THR A 89 2.66 -3.06 -10.22
C THR A 89 1.19 -2.77 -9.90
N GLY A 90 0.29 -3.19 -10.77
CA GLY A 90 -1.13 -3.25 -10.45
C GLY A 90 -1.43 -4.33 -9.39
N PHE A 91 -2.67 -4.41 -8.97
CA PHE A 91 -3.13 -5.39 -7.98
C PHE A 91 -3.96 -6.53 -8.61
N ASP A 92 -3.56 -6.95 -9.82
CA ASP A 92 -4.17 -8.12 -10.47
C ASP A 92 -3.96 -9.37 -9.60
N LEU A 93 -5.05 -10.03 -9.20
CA LEU A 93 -5.04 -11.19 -8.32
C LEU A 93 -4.33 -12.40 -8.93
N SER A 94 -4.12 -12.44 -10.25
CA SER A 94 -3.36 -13.47 -10.94
C SER A 94 -1.84 -13.25 -10.85
N THR A 95 -1.38 -12.10 -10.37
CA THR A 95 0.04 -11.77 -10.27
C THR A 95 0.72 -12.66 -9.23
N ARG A 96 1.76 -13.37 -9.66
CA ARG A 96 2.66 -14.10 -8.78
C ARG A 96 3.96 -13.33 -8.59
N PHE A 97 4.39 -13.19 -7.34
CA PHE A 97 5.61 -12.47 -6.99
C PHE A 97 6.82 -13.41 -6.95
N ASP A 98 7.97 -12.86 -7.33
CA ASP A 98 9.26 -13.58 -7.41
C ASP A 98 9.80 -13.93 -6.00
N ASP A 99 10.66 -14.95 -5.96
CA ASP A 99 11.37 -15.39 -4.75
C ASP A 99 12.31 -14.33 -4.18
N LYS A 100 12.77 -13.41 -5.01
CA LYS A 100 13.63 -12.29 -4.60
C LYS A 100 12.86 -11.17 -3.92
N MET A 101 11.54 -11.17 -3.99
CA MET A 101 10.70 -10.20 -3.31
C MET A 101 10.83 -10.38 -1.79
N ILE A 102 11.19 -9.30 -1.09
CA ILE A 102 11.35 -9.27 0.35
C ILE A 102 10.25 -8.50 1.08
N HIS A 103 9.65 -7.54 0.39
CA HIS A 103 8.56 -6.74 0.95
C HIS A 103 7.65 -6.23 -0.15
N LEU A 104 6.36 -6.19 0.13
CA LEU A 104 5.36 -5.54 -0.72
C LEU A 104 4.26 -4.91 0.12
N GLU A 105 3.71 -3.82 -0.38
CA GLU A 105 2.54 -3.16 0.23
C GLU A 105 1.83 -2.25 -0.76
N LYS A 106 0.72 -1.67 -0.34
CA LYS A 106 0.05 -0.61 -1.10
C LYS A 106 0.97 0.61 -1.21
N TRP A 107 1.20 1.08 -2.44
CA TRP A 107 2.03 2.24 -2.68
C TRP A 107 1.31 3.55 -2.32
N HIS A 108 2.00 4.37 -1.57
CA HIS A 108 1.60 5.73 -1.24
C HIS A 108 2.65 6.71 -1.76
N PRO A 109 2.34 7.58 -2.74
CA PRO A 109 3.32 8.44 -3.41
C PRO A 109 4.12 9.34 -2.49
N LYS A 110 3.54 9.70 -1.34
CA LYS A 110 4.13 10.63 -0.38
C LYS A 110 4.69 9.93 0.87
N ARG A 111 4.67 8.62 0.89
CA ARG A 111 5.22 7.83 1.98
C ARG A 111 6.70 7.56 1.75
N PRO A 112 7.60 7.98 2.65
CA PRO A 112 9.02 7.78 2.48
C PRO A 112 9.41 6.32 2.67
N VAL A 113 10.35 5.86 1.86
CA VAL A 113 11.02 4.58 2.01
C VAL A 113 12.33 4.79 2.74
N THR A 114 12.60 3.97 3.76
CA THR A 114 13.88 3.87 4.44
C THR A 114 14.53 2.56 4.06
N ALA A 115 15.79 2.61 3.61
CA ALA A 115 16.56 1.44 3.26
C ALA A 115 17.92 1.49 3.97
N VAL A 116 18.31 0.37 4.57
CA VAL A 116 19.68 0.14 5.08
C VAL A 116 20.31 -0.95 4.24
N TYR A 117 21.45 -0.68 3.68
CA TYR A 117 22.12 -1.56 2.74
C TYR A 117 23.63 -1.55 2.90
N TYR A 118 24.25 -2.64 2.54
CA TYR A 118 25.71 -2.75 2.42
C TYR A 118 26.12 -2.27 1.04
N GLU A 119 27.01 -1.31 0.98
CA GLU A 119 27.60 -0.79 -0.27
C GLU A 119 28.92 -1.49 -0.53
N GLY A 120 28.95 -2.33 -1.55
CA GLY A 120 30.10 -3.19 -1.83
C GLY A 120 31.35 -2.44 -2.26
N GLU A 121 31.22 -1.32 -2.96
CA GLU A 121 32.37 -0.49 -3.37
C GLU A 121 33.02 0.22 -2.18
N LYS A 122 32.23 0.58 -1.17
CA LYS A 122 32.69 1.28 0.03
C LYS A 122 32.99 0.35 1.20
N GLU A 123 32.57 -0.90 1.09
CA GLU A 123 32.67 -1.94 2.13
C GLU A 123 32.03 -1.54 3.46
N ASP A 124 30.95 -0.75 3.40
CA ASP A 124 30.29 -0.16 4.57
C ASP A 124 28.76 -0.24 4.47
N TRP A 125 28.11 -0.10 5.62
CA TRP A 125 26.67 0.00 5.71
C TRP A 125 26.21 1.46 5.58
N TYR A 126 25.17 1.67 4.76
CA TYR A 126 24.55 2.96 4.51
C TYR A 126 23.06 2.92 4.79
N VAL A 127 22.54 4.06 5.23
CA VAL A 127 21.10 4.29 5.36
C VAL A 127 20.69 5.43 4.44
N LYS A 128 19.55 5.26 3.80
CA LYS A 128 18.93 6.29 2.96
C LYS A 128 17.43 6.34 3.19
N ARG A 129 16.87 7.53 2.94
CA ARG A 129 15.43 7.74 2.90
C ARG A 129 15.07 8.50 1.62
N PHE A 130 14.04 8.05 0.93
CA PHE A 130 13.61 8.65 -0.33
C PHE A 130 12.12 8.44 -0.58
N LEU A 131 11.53 9.28 -1.44
CA LEU A 131 10.19 9.05 -1.96
C LEU A 131 10.30 8.24 -3.25
N PRO A 132 9.58 7.10 -3.36
CA PRO A 132 9.56 6.31 -4.60
C PRO A 132 8.84 7.08 -5.71
N ASP A 133 9.53 7.30 -6.81
CA ASP A 133 8.92 7.88 -8.01
C ASP A 133 8.05 6.86 -8.76
N LEU A 134 7.02 7.36 -9.45
CA LEU A 134 6.24 6.54 -10.37
C LEU A 134 7.13 6.07 -11.51
N THR A 135 7.39 4.77 -11.58
CA THR A 135 8.23 4.15 -12.60
C THR A 135 7.53 2.97 -13.27
N GLN A 136 7.82 2.77 -14.55
CA GLN A 136 7.37 1.60 -15.32
C GLN A 136 8.40 0.47 -15.31
N LYS A 137 9.62 0.74 -14.88
CA LYS A 137 10.73 -0.22 -14.82
C LYS A 137 11.24 -0.32 -13.39
N PRO A 138 11.82 -1.45 -12.99
CA PRO A 138 12.50 -1.55 -11.71
C PRO A 138 13.52 -0.42 -11.52
N PHE A 139 13.48 0.20 -10.35
CA PHE A 139 14.39 1.29 -9.98
C PHE A 139 15.36 0.78 -8.92
N VAL A 140 16.62 0.65 -9.32
CA VAL A 140 17.71 0.26 -8.41
C VAL A 140 18.07 1.47 -7.54
N PHE A 141 18.02 1.28 -6.22
CA PHE A 141 18.30 2.34 -5.25
C PHE A 141 19.55 2.08 -4.38
N ILE A 142 20.21 0.93 -4.52
CA ILE A 142 21.52 0.66 -3.91
C ILE A 142 22.62 0.67 -4.98
N GLY A 143 23.90 0.54 -4.57
CA GLY A 143 25.01 0.48 -5.51
C GLY A 143 24.97 -0.79 -6.40
N GLU A 144 25.50 -0.66 -7.60
CA GLU A 144 25.53 -1.75 -8.59
C GLU A 144 26.67 -2.75 -8.37
N HIS A 145 27.51 -2.52 -7.33
CA HIS A 145 28.60 -3.42 -7.03
C HIS A 145 28.09 -4.82 -6.64
N GLU A 146 28.76 -5.86 -7.10
CA GLU A 146 28.34 -7.27 -6.92
C GLU A 146 28.13 -7.65 -5.44
N GLN A 147 28.88 -7.05 -4.51
CA GLN A 147 28.75 -7.28 -3.07
C GLN A 147 27.69 -6.39 -2.40
N SER A 148 27.13 -5.43 -3.12
CA SER A 148 26.06 -4.60 -2.59
C SER A 148 24.83 -5.43 -2.33
N ARG A 149 24.21 -5.25 -1.15
CA ARG A 149 23.02 -6.01 -0.75
C ARG A 149 22.12 -5.18 0.15
N LEU A 150 20.86 -5.35 -0.03
CA LEU A 150 19.85 -4.76 0.85
C LEU A 150 19.84 -5.51 2.19
N GLY A 151 19.95 -4.76 3.28
CA GLY A 151 19.78 -5.30 4.63
C GLY A 151 18.32 -5.28 5.05
N VAL A 152 17.76 -4.08 5.17
CA VAL A 152 16.35 -3.89 5.52
C VAL A 152 15.73 -2.77 4.70
N VAL A 153 14.43 -2.86 4.47
CA VAL A 153 13.61 -1.81 3.87
C VAL A 153 12.34 -1.63 4.68
N SER A 154 11.93 -0.39 4.92
CA SER A 154 10.68 -0.05 5.58
C SER A 154 10.05 1.15 4.91
N THR A 155 8.74 1.16 4.90
CA THR A 155 7.88 2.28 4.49
C THR A 155 7.24 2.95 5.70
N ASP A 156 7.60 2.56 6.92
CA ASP A 156 7.13 3.21 8.13
C ASP A 156 7.56 4.67 8.19
N TYR A 157 6.72 5.51 8.76
CA TYR A 157 7.05 6.91 8.98
C TYR A 157 8.10 7.10 10.07
N LEU A 158 8.18 6.15 11.03
CA LEU A 158 9.15 6.14 12.13
C LEU A 158 9.94 4.81 12.18
N PRO A 159 10.74 4.47 11.18
CA PRO A 159 11.48 3.23 11.18
C PRO A 159 12.61 3.25 12.21
N MET A 160 12.55 2.32 13.16
CA MET A 160 13.58 2.08 14.16
C MET A 160 14.46 0.93 13.70
N VAL A 161 15.77 1.15 13.67
CA VAL A 161 16.74 0.19 13.15
C VAL A 161 17.71 -0.20 14.26
N ARG A 162 17.79 -1.50 14.55
CA ARG A 162 18.80 -2.08 15.43
C ARG A 162 20.05 -2.40 14.63
N ILE A 163 21.17 -1.91 15.10
CA ILE A 163 22.49 -2.14 14.56
C ILE A 163 23.19 -3.16 15.45
N ARG A 164 23.57 -4.29 14.87
CA ARG A 164 24.32 -5.32 15.55
C ARG A 164 25.78 -5.28 15.11
N PHE A 165 26.68 -5.06 16.05
CA PHE A 165 28.10 -4.91 15.76
C PHE A 165 28.84 -6.26 15.62
N ASN A 166 29.91 -6.25 14.84
CA ASN A 166 30.76 -7.42 14.65
C ASN A 166 31.70 -7.62 15.84
N ARG A 167 31.40 -8.54 16.71
CA ARG A 167 32.12 -8.81 17.97
C ARG A 167 33.52 -9.44 17.76
N ARG A 168 33.95 -9.70 16.53
CA ARG A 168 35.30 -10.19 16.24
C ARG A 168 36.37 -9.12 16.42
N PHE A 169 35.98 -7.86 16.34
CA PHE A 169 36.90 -6.74 16.49
C PHE A 169 36.98 -6.29 17.95
N LYS A 170 38.16 -5.89 18.40
CA LYS A 170 38.41 -5.46 19.80
C LYS A 170 37.50 -4.30 20.20
N GLU A 171 37.24 -3.37 19.26
CA GLU A 171 36.48 -2.13 19.47
C GLU A 171 34.96 -2.38 19.67
N THR A 172 34.48 -3.54 19.21
CA THR A 172 33.05 -3.87 19.23
C THR A 172 32.74 -5.15 20.01
N ARG A 173 33.76 -5.79 20.64
CA ARG A 173 33.59 -7.08 21.34
C ARG A 173 32.53 -7.04 22.42
N ASP A 174 32.55 -5.99 23.24
CA ASP A 174 31.67 -5.82 24.41
C ASP A 174 30.61 -4.74 24.18
N ARG A 175 30.45 -4.31 22.89
CA ARG A 175 29.45 -3.29 22.55
C ARG A 175 28.06 -3.91 22.43
N GLU A 176 27.10 -3.28 23.08
CA GLU A 176 25.68 -3.61 22.93
C GLU A 176 25.15 -3.17 21.56
N ASP A 177 24.05 -3.80 21.14
CA ASP A 177 23.32 -3.39 19.96
C ASP A 177 22.82 -1.95 20.14
N GLU A 178 22.85 -1.16 19.06
CA GLU A 178 22.38 0.23 19.05
C GLU A 178 21.08 0.34 18.26
N ILE A 179 20.10 1.04 18.82
CA ILE A 179 18.83 1.30 18.13
C ILE A 179 18.80 2.77 17.73
N ILE A 180 18.67 3.01 16.44
CA ILE A 180 18.57 4.37 15.88
C ILE A 180 17.18 4.62 15.30
N ASN A 181 16.72 5.86 15.40
CA ASN A 181 15.59 6.37 14.64
C ASN A 181 16.11 6.88 13.28
N ALA A 182 15.71 6.23 12.20
CA ALA A 182 16.20 6.62 10.88
C ALA A 182 15.72 8.02 10.46
N CYS A 183 14.62 8.54 11.02
CA CYS A 183 14.14 9.89 10.73
C CYS A 183 15.07 10.99 11.26
N ASP A 184 15.62 10.76 12.45
CA ASP A 184 16.57 11.69 13.08
C ASP A 184 17.97 11.55 12.47
N PHE A 185 18.25 10.36 11.94
CA PHE A 185 19.57 10.03 11.38
C PHE A 185 19.77 10.58 9.97
N ILE A 186 18.73 10.60 9.13
CA ILE A 186 18.81 11.05 7.74
C ILE A 186 17.50 11.66 7.25
N ALA A 187 17.62 12.83 6.59
CA ALA A 187 16.51 13.44 5.88
C ALA A 187 16.17 12.68 4.59
N VAL A 188 14.94 12.84 4.10
CA VAL A 188 14.49 12.32 2.80
C VAL A 188 15.26 13.02 1.67
N LYS A 189 15.89 12.23 0.80
CA LYS A 189 16.70 12.67 -0.35
C LYS A 189 16.23 11.95 -1.62
N GLY A 190 16.87 12.21 -2.75
CA GLY A 190 16.60 11.46 -4.00
C GLY A 190 16.98 9.98 -3.89
N GLY A 191 16.24 9.10 -4.56
CA GLY A 191 16.45 7.64 -4.53
C GLY A 191 17.83 7.18 -5.00
N ARG A 192 18.52 7.97 -5.82
CA ARG A 192 19.90 7.69 -6.28
C ARG A 192 21.01 8.21 -5.36
N ALA A 193 20.67 8.95 -4.29
CA ALA A 193 21.65 9.40 -3.32
C ALA A 193 22.26 8.21 -2.56
N LEU A 194 23.56 8.25 -2.28
CA LEU A 194 24.26 7.21 -1.50
C LEU A 194 23.69 7.06 -0.08
N GLY A 195 23.21 8.15 0.50
CA GLY A 195 22.74 8.15 1.90
C GLY A 195 23.87 8.51 2.88
N ASN A 196 23.65 8.19 4.14
CA ASN A 196 24.62 8.41 5.20
C ASN A 196 25.24 7.06 5.63
N LYS A 197 26.52 7.06 5.93
CA LYS A 197 27.18 5.90 6.55
C LYS A 197 26.52 5.59 7.88
N LEU A 198 26.11 4.34 8.07
CA LEU A 198 25.33 3.92 9.24
C LEU A 198 26.13 3.97 10.54
N SER A 199 27.39 3.52 10.50
CA SER A 199 28.28 3.48 11.64
C SER A 199 29.74 3.58 11.20
N SER A 200 30.60 4.10 12.05
CA SER A 200 32.05 4.02 11.89
C SER A 200 32.63 2.68 12.35
N LEU A 201 31.83 1.89 13.07
CA LEU A 201 32.24 0.61 13.62
C LEU A 201 31.75 -0.54 12.72
N PRO A 202 32.46 -1.68 12.73
CA PRO A 202 32.08 -2.84 11.95
C PRO A 202 30.69 -3.38 12.33
N VAL A 203 29.76 -3.37 11.39
CA VAL A 203 28.38 -3.85 11.54
C VAL A 203 28.27 -5.25 10.96
N THR A 204 27.63 -6.17 11.69
CA THR A 204 27.34 -7.53 11.23
C THR A 204 25.96 -7.63 10.58
N GLU A 205 24.99 -7.01 11.20
CA GLU A 205 23.59 -7.18 10.83
C GLU A 205 22.77 -5.92 11.16
N VAL A 206 21.74 -5.69 10.41
CA VAL A 206 20.74 -4.64 10.65
C VAL A 206 19.36 -5.27 10.69
N ILE A 207 18.55 -4.85 11.65
CA ILE A 207 17.23 -5.43 11.90
C ILE A 207 16.24 -4.27 12.07
N LEU A 208 15.04 -4.39 11.49
CA LEU A 208 13.94 -3.48 11.80
C LEU A 208 13.33 -3.86 13.15
N GLU A 209 13.16 -2.87 14.02
CA GLU A 209 12.40 -3.05 15.23
C GLU A 209 10.90 -3.15 14.95
N PRO A 210 10.16 -3.84 15.81
CA PRO A 210 8.71 -3.89 15.72
C PRO A 210 8.09 -2.48 15.71
N LYS A 211 7.07 -2.31 14.88
CA LYS A 211 6.35 -1.05 14.74
C LYS A 211 5.55 -0.73 16.02
N ASP A 212 5.72 0.47 16.52
CA ASP A 212 4.87 1.05 17.55
C ASP A 212 3.76 1.87 16.86
N SER A 213 2.54 1.38 16.92
CA SER A 213 1.43 1.95 16.15
C SER A 213 1.06 3.38 16.57
N GLU A 214 1.17 3.74 17.84
CA GLU A 214 0.86 5.09 18.33
C GLU A 214 1.91 6.10 17.87
N ARG A 215 3.18 5.73 18.03
CA ARG A 215 4.31 6.57 17.59
C ARG A 215 4.34 6.73 16.08
N GLU A 216 3.98 5.70 15.35
CA GLU A 216 3.90 5.71 13.89
C GLU A 216 2.80 6.65 13.39
N ALA A 217 1.60 6.61 13.97
CA ALA A 217 0.50 7.49 13.62
C ALA A 217 0.85 8.98 13.86
N LEU A 218 1.57 9.25 14.97
CA LEU A 218 2.07 10.60 15.25
C LEU A 218 3.13 11.04 14.23
N ALA A 219 4.01 10.13 13.83
CA ALA A 219 5.04 10.41 12.83
C ALA A 219 4.45 10.64 11.44
N GLU A 220 3.42 9.89 11.07
CA GLU A 220 2.65 10.11 9.85
C GLU A 220 2.04 11.52 9.81
N THR A 221 1.33 11.90 10.88
CA THR A 221 0.73 13.23 10.98
C THR A 221 1.78 14.34 10.82
N LYS A 222 2.90 14.25 11.54
CA LYS A 222 3.99 15.22 11.42
C LYS A 222 4.60 15.27 10.03
N TRP A 223 4.72 14.12 9.38
CA TRP A 223 5.25 14.05 8.01
C TRP A 223 4.30 14.74 7.02
N LEU A 224 3.00 14.44 7.09
CA LEU A 224 1.98 15.02 6.20
C LEU A 224 1.88 16.55 6.41
N GLU A 225 1.95 17.05 7.63
CA GLU A 225 2.04 18.47 7.93
C GLU A 225 3.29 19.11 7.32
N ALA A 226 4.45 18.44 7.44
CA ALA A 226 5.72 18.96 6.93
C ALA A 226 5.74 19.08 5.39
N ILE A 227 5.02 18.22 4.67
CA ILE A 227 4.89 18.29 3.20
C ILE A 227 3.67 19.12 2.74
N GLY A 228 2.95 19.76 3.66
CA GLY A 228 1.80 20.64 3.38
C GLY A 228 0.50 19.89 3.07
N GLU A 229 0.37 18.64 3.51
CA GLU A 229 -0.86 17.87 3.43
C GLU A 229 -1.56 17.81 4.79
N VAL A 230 -2.83 18.17 4.80
CA VAL A 230 -3.67 18.02 6.00
C VAL A 230 -4.04 16.53 6.10
N PRO A 231 -3.81 15.87 7.25
CA PRO A 231 -4.26 14.50 7.46
C PRO A 231 -5.77 14.42 7.26
N SER A 232 -6.24 13.52 6.41
CA SER A 232 -7.67 13.23 6.31
C SER A 232 -8.13 12.72 7.68
N PRO A 233 -9.24 13.25 8.26
CA PRO A 233 -9.75 12.75 9.52
C PRO A 233 -10.08 11.26 9.33
N GLN A 234 -9.38 10.41 10.06
CA GLN A 234 -9.71 9.00 10.14
C GLN A 234 -11.09 8.90 10.78
N VAL A 235 -12.05 8.38 10.04
CA VAL A 235 -13.35 7.99 10.59
C VAL A 235 -13.05 6.86 11.58
N GLN A 236 -13.01 7.19 12.86
CA GLN A 236 -13.04 6.20 13.92
C GLN A 236 -14.45 5.58 13.83
N GLU A 237 -14.54 4.36 13.34
CA GLU A 237 -15.72 3.51 13.56
C GLU A 237 -15.84 3.28 15.07
N GLU A 238 -16.61 4.14 15.72
CA GLU A 238 -17.15 3.85 17.04
C GLU A 238 -18.03 2.61 16.91
N THR A 239 -17.53 1.49 17.38
CA THR A 239 -18.32 0.30 17.66
C THR A 239 -19.26 0.63 18.83
N SER A 240 -20.37 1.28 18.53
CA SER A 240 -21.49 1.40 19.45
C SER A 240 -22.21 0.06 19.52
N GLN A 241 -21.77 -0.78 20.44
CA GLN A 241 -22.58 -1.89 20.96
C GLN A 241 -23.75 -1.29 21.75
N THR A 242 -24.87 -1.06 21.08
CA THR A 242 -26.15 -0.86 21.75
C THR A 242 -26.88 -2.18 21.80
N ASN A 243 -26.85 -2.80 22.96
CA ASN A 243 -27.79 -3.83 23.37
C ASN A 243 -29.21 -3.24 23.41
N PRO A 244 -30.19 -3.81 22.72
CA PRO A 244 -31.59 -3.52 23.02
C PRO A 244 -32.05 -4.40 24.18
N LYS A 245 -32.22 -3.80 25.35
CA LYS A 245 -33.01 -4.40 26.42
C LYS A 245 -34.46 -4.42 26.04
N GLU A 246 -35.03 -5.61 26.19
CA GLU A 246 -36.44 -5.89 26.24
C GLU A 246 -37.23 -4.84 27.01
N ASN A 247 -38.38 -4.47 26.46
CA ASN A 247 -39.52 -4.06 27.25
C ASN A 247 -40.79 -4.52 26.52
N ILE A 248 -41.39 -5.57 27.07
CA ILE A 248 -42.73 -6.04 26.78
C ILE A 248 -43.69 -5.27 27.69
N PRO A 249 -44.83 -4.80 27.20
CA PRO A 249 -46.02 -4.79 28.01
C PRO A 249 -47.12 -5.68 27.41
N ALA A 250 -47.59 -6.54 28.26
CA ALA A 250 -48.76 -7.39 28.05
C ALA A 250 -50.07 -6.58 27.99
N SER A 251 -51.00 -6.96 27.13
CA SER A 251 -52.43 -6.94 27.44
C SER A 251 -53.26 -7.67 26.40
N LYS A 252 -53.92 -8.74 26.85
CA LYS A 252 -55.31 -9.24 26.73
C LYS A 252 -55.87 -9.52 25.32
N ALA A 253 -56.03 -10.79 24.98
CA ALA A 253 -57.26 -11.65 25.09
C ALA A 253 -58.43 -11.28 24.18
N ASN A 254 -58.78 -12.19 23.28
CA ASN A 254 -60.06 -12.93 23.12
C ASN A 254 -60.06 -13.63 21.74
N ASN A 255 -60.09 -14.91 21.78
CA ASN A 255 -61.17 -15.90 21.59
C ASN A 255 -61.83 -15.97 20.23
N GLU A 256 -61.95 -17.23 19.83
CA GLU A 256 -62.96 -17.89 18.97
C GLU A 256 -62.53 -18.00 17.48
N ASP A 257 -62.49 -19.09 16.80
CA ASP A 257 -63.06 -20.41 16.83
C ASP A 257 -62.42 -21.26 15.73
N ASN A 258 -62.30 -22.54 15.99
CA ASN A 258 -62.00 -23.65 15.08
C ASN A 258 -63.32 -24.00 14.27
N PRO A 259 -63.38 -24.87 13.25
CA PRO A 259 -62.52 -26.01 12.92
C PRO A 259 -62.46 -26.48 11.42
N THR A 260 -61.72 -27.61 11.26
CA THR A 260 -61.87 -28.68 10.22
C THR A 260 -61.40 -28.37 8.79
N GLY A 261 -60.65 -29.20 8.15
CA GLY A 261 -60.43 -30.59 8.04
C GLY A 261 -59.64 -31.01 6.85
N ALA A 262 -59.02 -32.17 7.00
CA ALA A 262 -58.74 -33.21 6.00
C ALA A 262 -57.62 -32.98 4.96
N GLU A 263 -56.46 -33.70 5.13
CA GLU A 263 -56.13 -34.94 4.38
C GLU A 263 -55.95 -34.75 2.87
N ALA A 264 -54.77 -35.03 2.29
CA ALA A 264 -54.23 -36.28 1.86
C ALA A 264 -53.05 -36.04 0.90
N ASP A 265 -51.97 -36.69 1.19
CA ASP A 265 -51.24 -37.71 0.39
C ASP A 265 -50.59 -37.40 -0.95
N ASN A 266 -49.40 -37.94 -0.98
CA ASN A 266 -48.69 -38.63 -2.10
C ASN A 266 -47.96 -37.74 -3.14
N ASP A 267 -46.80 -37.97 -3.41
CA ASP A 267 -45.87 -39.08 -3.65
C ASP A 267 -44.85 -38.66 -4.71
N ALA A 268 -43.63 -39.03 -4.46
CA ALA A 268 -42.61 -39.45 -5.40
C ALA A 268 -42.26 -38.66 -6.69
N ALA A 269 -41.03 -38.26 -6.84
CA ALA A 269 -40.07 -38.88 -7.74
C ALA A 269 -38.94 -37.95 -8.12
N GLN A 270 -37.73 -38.30 -7.77
CA GLN A 270 -36.54 -38.00 -8.58
C GLN A 270 -36.65 -38.76 -9.93
N PRO A 271 -35.96 -38.28 -11.00
CA PRO A 271 -34.66 -38.84 -11.29
C PRO A 271 -33.60 -37.85 -11.90
N THR A 272 -32.40 -38.03 -11.46
CA THR A 272 -31.10 -38.29 -12.16
C THR A 272 -30.92 -37.93 -13.64
N LEU A 273 -29.69 -37.34 -13.87
CA LEU A 273 -28.77 -37.55 -15.01
C LEU A 273 -29.10 -36.89 -16.37
N PHE A 274 -28.33 -35.92 -16.75
CA PHE A 274 -27.17 -36.05 -17.63
C PHE A 274 -26.23 -34.85 -17.42
#